data_29e3a95f6b606a87f0300cb63b6668b4
#
_entry.id   29e3a95f6b606a87f0300cb63b6668b4
#
_cell.length_a   1.000
_cell.length_b   1.000
_cell.length_c   1.000
_cell.angle_alpha   90.00
_cell.angle_beta   90.00
_cell.angle_gamma   90.00
#
_symmetry.space_group_name_H-M   'P 1'
#
loop_
_entity.id
_entity.type
_entity.pdbx_description
1 polymer ?
#
loop_
_entity_poly.entity_id
_entity_poly.type
_entity_poly.pdbx_seq_one_letter_code
_entity_poly.pdbx_strand_id
1 'polypeptide(L)'
;MPDGWVWTTLGEISTYGECNTITIDEIGKDDWILELEDLEKDTAAILQTLTKKERSIKGVRHKFCKGEVLYSKLRTYLNKVLVAPNDGYCTTEIMPFNSFCSISTDYLCHVLRSSYFLGYTLQCGYGVKMPRLSTNDAQKGMIPLPPLAEQLRIVNEIERLFAAINTLENSKTHLHTAIKQAKNKILELAIHGKLVPQDPNDEPASELLKRINPKAEITCDTAHYGKLPDRWCLTKLGAIGRWQSGGTPSRANSEYYVGDIPWLKIADLQDGYVKECSEKISNEAICNSSAKINPEGSIALAMYGSIGKLGILTFPAATNQAICVCSSFMGVDAKYLFFFLMSQRDEFVLKAGGGVQANISKEIIINHQIAIPPLPEQLRIVSKIDNLFSLLNDIEPSLQA
;
A
#
# COMPACT_ATOMS: atom_id res chain seq x y z
N MET A 1 -5.57 42.30 14.70
CA MET A 1 -4.30 41.93 14.00
C MET A 1 -3.13 42.23 14.92
N PRO A 2 -2.01 41.52 14.78
CA PRO A 2 -0.78 41.87 15.53
C PRO A 2 -0.29 43.30 15.16
N ASP A 3 0.47 43.91 16.05
CA ASP A 3 1.05 45.22 15.77
C ASP A 3 2.02 45.14 14.58
N GLY A 4 1.96 46.13 13.72
CA GLY A 4 2.76 46.21 12.49
C GLY A 4 2.21 45.44 11.28
N TRP A 5 1.11 44.69 11.44
CA TRP A 5 0.42 44.02 10.32
C TRP A 5 -0.63 44.98 9.67
N VAL A 6 -0.79 44.86 8.37
CA VAL A 6 -1.81 45.57 7.62
C VAL A 6 -2.62 44.62 6.73
N TRP A 7 -3.85 44.93 6.48
CA TRP A 7 -4.64 44.30 5.43
C TRP A 7 -4.42 45.00 4.10
N THR A 8 -4.21 44.25 3.05
CA THR A 8 -4.11 44.74 1.68
C THR A 8 -4.81 43.74 0.75
N THR A 9 -4.86 44.01 -0.53
CA THR A 9 -5.44 43.10 -1.52
C THR A 9 -4.32 42.45 -2.37
N LEU A 10 -4.59 41.26 -2.91
CA LEU A 10 -3.65 40.59 -3.81
C LEU A 10 -3.25 41.48 -5.00
N GLY A 11 -4.22 42.24 -5.55
CA GLY A 11 -3.96 43.14 -6.69
C GLY A 11 -3.08 44.33 -6.34
N GLU A 12 -3.09 44.83 -5.06
CA GLU A 12 -2.23 45.94 -4.64
C GLU A 12 -0.78 45.53 -4.41
N ILE A 13 -0.52 44.26 -4.17
CA ILE A 13 0.82 43.77 -3.76
C ILE A 13 1.48 42.85 -4.79
N SER A 14 0.80 42.62 -5.95
CA SER A 14 1.32 41.69 -6.94
C SER A 14 0.90 42.05 -8.37
N THR A 15 1.58 41.47 -9.35
CA THR A 15 1.23 41.55 -10.77
C THR A 15 0.15 40.54 -11.16
N TYR A 16 -0.68 40.05 -10.22
CA TYR A 16 -1.71 39.06 -10.53
C TYR A 16 -2.67 39.56 -11.61
N GLY A 17 -2.76 38.81 -12.72
CA GLY A 17 -3.57 39.19 -13.88
C GLY A 17 -2.73 39.70 -15.06
N GLU A 18 -1.47 40.04 -14.86
CA GLU A 18 -0.55 40.45 -15.90
C GLU A 18 0.24 39.20 -16.37
N CYS A 19 -0.17 38.63 -17.51
CA CYS A 19 0.47 37.42 -18.04
C CYS A 19 1.14 37.69 -19.39
N ASN A 20 2.33 37.14 -19.59
CA ASN A 20 2.96 37.06 -20.88
C ASN A 20 2.46 35.83 -21.62
N THR A 21 1.56 36.02 -22.58
CA THR A 21 0.96 34.94 -23.38
C THR A 21 1.77 34.70 -24.63
N ILE A 22 2.19 33.45 -24.83
CA ILE A 22 3.07 33.00 -25.91
C ILE A 22 2.32 31.98 -26.77
N THR A 23 2.56 32.02 -28.10
CA THR A 23 2.05 31.01 -29.03
C THR A 23 2.94 29.76 -28.99
N ILE A 24 2.38 28.60 -29.36
CA ILE A 24 3.12 27.33 -29.31
C ILE A 24 4.37 27.36 -30.18
N ASP A 25 4.34 28.08 -31.30
CA ASP A 25 5.44 28.14 -32.28
C ASP A 25 6.68 28.82 -31.69
N GLU A 26 6.50 29.69 -30.71
CA GLU A 26 7.56 30.43 -30.04
C GLU A 26 8.22 29.65 -28.90
N ILE A 27 7.63 28.54 -28.49
CA ILE A 27 8.14 27.68 -27.41
C ILE A 27 9.16 26.69 -27.97
N GLY A 28 10.32 26.58 -27.35
CA GLY A 28 11.37 25.63 -27.71
C GLY A 28 10.97 24.18 -27.45
N LYS A 29 11.57 23.23 -28.17
CA LYS A 29 11.25 21.80 -28.05
C LYS A 29 11.61 21.23 -26.68
N ASP A 30 12.62 21.74 -26.05
CA ASP A 30 13.15 21.27 -24.76
C ASP A 30 12.68 22.14 -23.59
N ASP A 31 11.82 23.14 -23.86
CA ASP A 31 11.25 24.00 -22.82
C ASP A 31 10.21 23.23 -21.99
N TRP A 32 10.21 23.49 -20.69
CA TRP A 32 9.28 22.88 -19.72
C TRP A 32 7.85 23.38 -19.91
N ILE A 33 6.93 22.44 -19.97
CA ILE A 33 5.49 22.69 -20.07
C ILE A 33 4.79 22.16 -18.83
N LEU A 34 4.21 23.05 -18.04
CA LEU A 34 3.47 22.72 -16.83
C LEU A 34 1.96 22.72 -17.11
N GLU A 35 1.32 21.56 -16.87
CA GLU A 35 -0.13 21.39 -16.89
C GLU A 35 -0.66 21.17 -15.48
N LEU A 36 -1.98 21.34 -15.27
CA LEU A 36 -2.60 21.14 -13.97
C LEU A 36 -2.46 19.71 -13.43
N GLU A 37 -2.37 18.72 -14.29
CA GLU A 37 -2.19 17.31 -13.93
C GLU A 37 -0.81 16.99 -13.39
N ASP A 38 0.19 17.84 -13.69
CA ASP A 38 1.55 17.68 -13.20
C ASP A 38 1.74 18.12 -11.75
N LEU A 39 0.72 18.74 -11.17
CA LEU A 39 0.73 19.20 -9.79
C LEU A 39 -0.13 18.30 -8.91
N GLU A 40 0.42 17.87 -7.79
CA GLU A 40 -0.32 17.14 -6.78
C GLU A 40 -1.36 18.02 -6.08
N LYS A 41 -2.48 17.44 -5.72
CA LYS A 41 -3.51 18.11 -4.93
C LYS A 41 -2.97 18.46 -3.53
N ASP A 42 -3.34 19.62 -3.00
CA ASP A 42 -3.03 20.14 -1.67
C ASP A 42 -1.53 20.44 -1.43
N THR A 43 -0.61 19.64 -1.87
CA THR A 43 0.83 19.86 -1.72
C THR A 43 1.40 20.76 -2.81
N ALA A 44 0.79 20.76 -3.99
CA ALA A 44 1.30 21.36 -5.23
C ALA A 44 2.70 20.82 -5.62
N ALA A 45 3.09 19.64 -5.12
CA ALA A 45 4.31 18.98 -5.54
C ALA A 45 4.28 18.67 -7.03
N ILE A 46 5.41 18.88 -7.71
CA ILE A 46 5.56 18.60 -9.13
C ILE A 46 5.75 17.11 -9.31
N LEU A 47 4.75 16.43 -9.89
CA LEU A 47 4.74 14.97 -10.11
C LEU A 47 5.59 14.56 -11.31
N GLN A 48 5.67 15.42 -12.32
CA GLN A 48 6.47 15.20 -13.54
C GLN A 48 6.86 16.52 -14.18
N THR A 49 8.00 16.51 -14.87
CA THR A 49 8.51 17.64 -15.62
C THR A 49 8.64 17.22 -17.08
N LEU A 50 7.70 17.64 -17.93
CA LEU A 50 7.67 17.30 -19.34
C LEU A 50 7.99 18.51 -20.22
N THR A 51 8.73 18.27 -21.28
CA THR A 51 9.06 19.26 -22.29
C THR A 51 8.01 19.31 -23.42
N LYS A 52 8.05 20.36 -24.24
CA LYS A 52 7.19 20.45 -25.43
C LYS A 52 7.37 19.25 -26.39
N LYS A 53 8.55 18.63 -26.42
CA LYS A 53 8.84 17.44 -27.23
C LYS A 53 8.09 16.20 -26.72
N GLU A 54 7.92 16.10 -25.41
CA GLU A 54 7.32 14.94 -24.73
C GLU A 54 5.80 15.07 -24.56
N ARG A 55 5.28 16.28 -24.78
CA ARG A 55 3.86 16.59 -24.56
C ARG A 55 3.23 17.25 -25.79
N SER A 56 2.09 16.73 -26.26
CA SER A 56 1.26 17.40 -27.25
C SER A 56 0.46 18.53 -26.60
N ILE A 57 0.73 19.78 -26.96
CA ILE A 57 0.05 20.96 -26.45
C ILE A 57 -0.76 21.66 -27.56
N LYS A 58 -1.84 22.36 -27.18
CA LYS A 58 -2.68 23.15 -28.11
C LYS A 58 -2.96 24.53 -27.53
N GLY A 59 -3.18 25.51 -28.38
CA GLY A 59 -3.52 26.88 -27.96
C GLY A 59 -2.31 27.68 -27.48
N VAL A 60 -2.54 28.71 -26.70
CA VAL A 60 -1.51 29.60 -26.15
C VAL A 60 -1.10 29.15 -24.74
N ARG A 61 0.06 29.62 -24.27
CA ARG A 61 0.61 29.34 -22.95
C ARG A 61 1.01 30.64 -22.25
N HIS A 62 0.95 30.64 -20.92
CA HIS A 62 1.58 31.70 -20.13
C HIS A 62 3.05 31.34 -19.92
N LYS A 63 3.96 32.27 -20.21
CA LYS A 63 5.35 32.18 -19.84
C LYS A 63 5.51 32.50 -18.37
N PHE A 64 6.34 31.80 -17.65
CA PHE A 64 6.72 32.10 -16.28
C PHE A 64 8.23 31.99 -16.08
N CYS A 65 8.72 32.73 -15.08
CA CYS A 65 10.10 32.72 -14.66
C CYS A 65 10.25 32.06 -13.28
N LYS A 66 11.44 31.54 -13.00
CA LYS A 66 11.82 31.07 -11.69
C LYS A 66 11.53 32.12 -10.61
N GLY A 67 10.91 31.71 -9.51
CA GLY A 67 10.58 32.57 -8.39
C GLY A 67 9.18 33.21 -8.47
N GLU A 68 8.48 33.10 -9.60
CA GLU A 68 7.09 33.56 -9.71
C GLU A 68 6.13 32.62 -9.00
N VAL A 69 5.05 33.16 -8.43
CA VAL A 69 3.96 32.38 -7.90
C VAL A 69 3.10 31.87 -9.04
N LEU A 70 2.86 30.57 -9.09
CA LEU A 70 1.98 29.89 -10.04
C LEU A 70 0.68 29.51 -9.34
N TYR A 71 -0.43 30.15 -9.68
CA TYR A 71 -1.73 29.96 -9.05
C TYR A 71 -2.74 29.30 -10.00
N SER A 72 -3.28 28.14 -9.63
CA SER A 72 -4.36 27.50 -10.40
C SER A 72 -5.69 28.21 -10.19
N LYS A 73 -6.21 28.86 -11.24
CA LYS A 73 -7.54 29.49 -11.25
C LYS A 73 -8.67 28.47 -11.33
N LEU A 74 -8.40 27.30 -11.90
CA LEU A 74 -9.39 26.26 -12.12
C LEU A 74 -9.41 25.29 -10.94
N ARG A 75 -10.60 25.00 -10.41
CA ARG A 75 -10.79 24.09 -9.27
C ARG A 75 -9.89 24.48 -8.08
N THR A 76 -10.03 25.70 -7.60
CA THR A 76 -9.20 26.26 -6.52
C THR A 76 -9.15 25.37 -5.27
N TYR A 77 -10.21 24.56 -5.03
CA TYR A 77 -10.25 23.57 -3.96
C TYR A 77 -9.18 22.46 -4.04
N LEU A 78 -8.52 22.33 -5.19
CA LEU A 78 -7.36 21.41 -5.32
C LEU A 78 -6.06 22.02 -4.76
N ASN A 79 -6.09 23.29 -4.37
CA ASN A 79 -5.02 24.01 -3.70
C ASN A 79 -3.65 23.89 -4.41
N LYS A 80 -3.64 24.04 -5.74
CA LYS A 80 -2.43 23.93 -6.57
C LYS A 80 -1.79 25.31 -6.75
N VAL A 81 -0.97 25.67 -5.77
CA VAL A 81 -0.22 26.94 -5.73
C VAL A 81 1.22 26.65 -5.34
N LEU A 82 2.20 27.15 -6.09
CA LEU A 82 3.63 26.95 -5.83
C LEU A 82 4.44 28.16 -6.30
N VAL A 83 5.68 28.24 -5.82
CA VAL A 83 6.69 29.14 -6.39
C VAL A 83 7.45 28.37 -7.46
N ALA A 84 7.60 28.94 -8.64
CA ALA A 84 8.24 28.29 -9.80
C ALA A 84 9.73 27.97 -9.52
N PRO A 85 10.15 26.68 -9.57
CA PRO A 85 11.55 26.31 -9.33
C PRO A 85 12.47 26.65 -10.50
N ASN A 86 11.93 26.75 -11.72
CA ASN A 86 12.63 27.03 -12.96
C ASN A 86 11.74 27.86 -13.91
N ASP A 87 12.32 28.38 -14.98
CA ASP A 87 11.56 29.01 -16.06
C ASP A 87 10.77 27.96 -16.83
N GLY A 88 9.65 28.38 -17.44
CA GLY A 88 8.82 27.47 -18.23
C GLY A 88 7.56 28.14 -18.79
N TYR A 89 6.67 27.29 -19.26
CA TYR A 89 5.38 27.67 -19.82
C TYR A 89 4.27 26.85 -19.19
N CYS A 90 3.16 27.48 -18.86
CA CYS A 90 2.04 26.77 -18.25
C CYS A 90 0.74 26.97 -19.04
N THR A 91 -0.25 26.11 -18.74
CA THR A 91 -1.61 26.30 -19.25
C THR A 91 -2.18 27.64 -18.81
N THR A 92 -3.07 28.24 -19.62
CA THR A 92 -3.76 29.50 -19.27
C THR A 92 -4.64 29.39 -18.02
N GLU A 93 -4.86 28.20 -17.49
CA GLU A 93 -5.55 27.98 -16.21
C GLU A 93 -4.64 28.21 -14.98
N ILE A 94 -3.34 28.32 -15.20
CA ILE A 94 -2.36 28.72 -14.19
C ILE A 94 -2.02 30.19 -14.42
N MET A 95 -2.07 31.01 -13.37
CA MET A 95 -1.74 32.42 -13.36
C MET A 95 -0.34 32.60 -12.77
N PRO A 96 0.70 32.85 -13.57
CA PRO A 96 2.00 33.26 -13.07
C PRO A 96 1.97 34.74 -12.69
N PHE A 97 2.63 35.11 -11.59
CA PHE A 97 2.77 36.49 -11.18
C PHE A 97 3.87 36.68 -10.12
N ASN A 98 4.35 37.90 -10.02
CA ASN A 98 5.32 38.34 -9.00
C ASN A 98 4.67 39.18 -7.91
N SER A 99 5.27 39.18 -6.73
CA SER A 99 5.00 40.18 -5.69
C SER A 99 5.78 41.46 -5.98
N PHE A 100 5.24 42.61 -5.52
CA PHE A 100 5.99 43.86 -5.57
C PHE A 100 7.10 43.88 -4.49
N CYS A 101 8.00 44.86 -4.60
CA CYS A 101 9.16 45.04 -3.72
C CYS A 101 8.83 44.83 -2.24
N SER A 102 9.72 44.19 -1.49
CA SER A 102 9.63 43.94 -0.06
C SER A 102 8.51 42.96 0.38
N ILE A 103 7.99 42.16 -0.54
CA ILE A 103 7.06 41.08 -0.20
C ILE A 103 7.66 39.75 -0.66
N SER A 104 7.78 38.81 0.27
CA SER A 104 8.27 37.47 -0.03
C SER A 104 7.25 36.68 -0.87
N THR A 105 7.67 36.16 -2.03
CA THR A 105 6.84 35.29 -2.89
C THR A 105 6.47 34.01 -2.16
N ASP A 106 7.37 33.45 -1.33
CA ASP A 106 7.10 32.25 -0.53
C ASP A 106 6.04 32.53 0.54
N TYR A 107 6.14 33.68 1.23
CA TYR A 107 5.09 34.09 2.17
C TYR A 107 3.74 34.21 1.47
N LEU A 108 3.69 34.89 0.33
CA LEU A 108 2.47 35.07 -0.45
C LEU A 108 1.92 33.72 -0.93
N CYS A 109 2.76 32.82 -1.38
CA CYS A 109 2.39 31.46 -1.75
C CYS A 109 1.72 30.72 -0.56
N HIS A 110 2.28 30.81 0.64
CA HIS A 110 1.70 30.19 1.84
C HIS A 110 0.36 30.80 2.23
N VAL A 111 0.21 32.13 2.14
CA VAL A 111 -1.09 32.79 2.38
C VAL A 111 -2.14 32.30 1.40
N LEU A 112 -1.81 32.23 0.11
CA LEU A 112 -2.72 31.75 -0.95
C LEU A 112 -3.12 30.27 -0.80
N ARG A 113 -2.26 29.46 -0.20
CA ARG A 113 -2.50 28.05 0.12
C ARG A 113 -3.27 27.85 1.43
N SER A 114 -3.36 28.87 2.27
CA SER A 114 -4.01 28.77 3.58
C SER A 114 -5.51 28.48 3.47
N SER A 115 -6.06 27.85 4.51
CA SER A 115 -7.51 27.63 4.61
C SER A 115 -8.30 28.93 4.58
N TYR A 116 -7.71 30.02 5.03
CA TYR A 116 -8.28 31.36 4.96
C TYR A 116 -8.54 31.80 3.51
N PHE A 117 -7.50 31.84 2.67
CA PHE A 117 -7.63 32.27 1.28
C PHE A 117 -8.40 31.26 0.43
N LEU A 118 -8.23 29.97 0.69
CA LEU A 118 -9.01 28.91 0.05
C LEU A 118 -10.51 29.08 0.33
N GLY A 119 -10.89 29.37 1.57
CA GLY A 119 -12.28 29.68 1.94
C GLY A 119 -12.85 30.86 1.17
N TYR A 120 -12.08 31.94 0.98
CA TYR A 120 -12.46 33.08 0.15
C TYR A 120 -12.70 32.64 -1.31
N THR A 121 -11.79 31.90 -1.92
CA THR A 121 -11.91 31.48 -3.33
C THR A 121 -13.08 30.53 -3.58
N LEU A 122 -13.49 29.76 -2.59
CA LEU A 122 -14.67 28.88 -2.67
C LEU A 122 -15.99 29.70 -2.67
N GLN A 123 -16.01 30.85 -2.00
CA GLN A 123 -17.17 31.74 -2.00
C GLN A 123 -17.28 32.55 -3.30
N CYS A 124 -16.17 32.98 -3.89
CA CYS A 124 -16.12 33.81 -5.09
C CYS A 124 -16.10 33.01 -6.40
N GLY A 125 -15.80 31.70 -6.34
CA GLY A 125 -15.68 30.84 -7.52
C GLY A 125 -16.99 30.66 -8.27
N TYR A 126 -16.97 30.75 -9.60
CA TYR A 126 -18.13 30.54 -10.46
C TYR A 126 -18.02 29.21 -11.23
N GLY A 127 -19.18 28.60 -11.53
CA GLY A 127 -19.29 27.34 -12.23
C GLY A 127 -19.50 26.13 -11.30
N VAL A 128 -20.43 25.24 -11.66
CA VAL A 128 -20.86 24.13 -10.78
C VAL A 128 -19.91 22.92 -10.82
N LYS A 129 -19.53 22.47 -12.03
CA LYS A 129 -18.67 21.26 -12.18
C LYS A 129 -17.17 21.56 -12.14
N MET A 130 -16.78 22.74 -12.56
CA MET A 130 -15.37 23.17 -12.67
C MET A 130 -15.26 24.63 -12.19
N PRO A 131 -15.35 24.86 -10.86
CA PRO A 131 -15.32 26.22 -10.33
C PRO A 131 -14.00 26.90 -10.70
N ARG A 132 -14.13 28.16 -11.11
CA ARG A 132 -13.02 28.98 -11.58
C ARG A 132 -13.01 30.29 -10.81
N LEU A 133 -11.85 30.79 -10.45
CA LEU A 133 -11.68 32.09 -9.83
C LEU A 133 -11.42 33.14 -10.92
N SER A 134 -12.21 34.23 -10.96
CA SER A 134 -11.96 35.33 -11.88
C SER A 134 -10.73 36.15 -11.47
N THR A 135 -10.06 36.79 -12.44
CA THR A 135 -8.92 37.66 -12.14
C THR A 135 -9.31 38.80 -11.20
N ASN A 136 -10.49 39.41 -11.43
CA ASN A 136 -10.97 40.51 -10.60
C ASN A 136 -11.28 40.10 -9.17
N ASP A 137 -11.87 38.91 -8.97
CA ASP A 137 -12.13 38.40 -7.62
C ASP A 137 -10.83 37.99 -6.91
N ALA A 138 -9.90 37.36 -7.62
CA ALA A 138 -8.59 37.05 -7.06
C ALA A 138 -7.86 38.31 -6.57
N GLN A 139 -7.83 39.37 -7.39
CA GLN A 139 -7.18 40.64 -7.05
C GLN A 139 -7.81 41.32 -5.81
N LYS A 140 -9.11 41.15 -5.55
CA LYS A 140 -9.80 41.64 -4.35
C LYS A 140 -9.55 40.80 -3.10
N GLY A 141 -8.95 39.61 -3.25
CA GLY A 141 -8.65 38.75 -2.12
C GLY A 141 -7.75 39.44 -1.09
N MET A 142 -8.21 39.48 0.15
CA MET A 142 -7.50 40.19 1.24
C MET A 142 -6.30 39.37 1.67
N ILE A 143 -5.18 40.03 1.83
CA ILE A 143 -3.90 39.43 2.26
C ILE A 143 -3.45 40.08 3.57
N PRO A 144 -3.23 39.34 4.65
CA PRO A 144 -2.61 39.86 5.86
C PRO A 144 -1.11 40.04 5.59
N LEU A 145 -0.60 41.24 5.70
CA LEU A 145 0.78 41.57 5.36
C LEU A 145 1.56 42.04 6.59
N PRO A 146 2.47 41.17 7.14
CA PRO A 146 3.42 41.56 8.17
C PRO A 146 4.64 42.29 7.60
N PRO A 147 5.47 42.92 8.44
CA PRO A 147 6.78 43.43 8.05
C PRO A 147 7.63 42.33 7.39
N LEU A 148 8.48 42.68 6.41
CA LEU A 148 9.29 41.69 5.64
C LEU A 148 10.09 40.73 6.53
N ALA A 149 10.72 41.24 7.59
CA ALA A 149 11.47 40.38 8.51
C ALA A 149 10.59 39.31 9.20
N GLU A 150 9.31 39.62 9.39
CA GLU A 150 8.35 38.68 9.97
C GLU A 150 7.83 37.70 8.92
N GLN A 151 7.59 38.14 7.69
CA GLN A 151 7.26 37.24 6.56
C GLN A 151 8.32 36.14 6.43
N LEU A 152 9.61 36.50 6.45
CA LEU A 152 10.72 35.56 6.35
C LEU A 152 10.77 34.60 7.56
N ARG A 153 10.50 35.10 8.78
CA ARG A 153 10.43 34.21 9.96
C ARG A 153 9.28 33.19 9.84
N ILE A 154 8.13 33.65 9.36
CA ILE A 154 6.96 32.78 9.12
C ILE A 154 7.29 31.70 8.09
N VAL A 155 7.87 32.08 6.96
CA VAL A 155 8.28 31.11 5.91
C VAL A 155 9.25 30.08 6.47
N ASN A 156 10.32 30.51 7.12
CA ASN A 156 11.32 29.63 7.70
C ASN A 156 10.70 28.64 8.72
N GLU A 157 9.76 29.10 9.55
CA GLU A 157 9.11 28.23 10.53
C GLU A 157 8.16 27.22 9.85
N ILE A 158 7.41 27.64 8.83
CA ILE A 158 6.56 26.74 8.03
C ILE A 158 7.41 25.67 7.34
N GLU A 159 8.51 26.05 6.70
CA GLU A 159 9.43 25.09 6.04
C GLU A 159 10.05 24.12 7.03
N ARG A 160 10.47 24.61 8.20
CA ARG A 160 11.00 23.78 9.29
C ARG A 160 9.99 22.73 9.75
N LEU A 161 8.72 23.14 9.92
CA LEU A 161 7.64 22.24 10.33
C LEU A 161 7.33 21.20 9.26
N PHE A 162 7.24 21.60 7.99
CA PHE A 162 7.04 20.65 6.89
C PHE A 162 8.20 19.66 6.74
N ALA A 163 9.45 20.13 6.89
CA ALA A 163 10.62 19.25 6.88
C ALA A 163 10.56 18.22 8.03
N ALA A 164 10.13 18.64 9.22
CA ALA A 164 9.96 17.74 10.36
C ALA A 164 8.84 16.70 10.11
N ILE A 165 7.70 17.12 9.55
CA ILE A 165 6.59 16.23 9.17
C ILE A 165 7.07 15.20 8.15
N ASN A 166 7.73 15.63 7.07
CA ASN A 166 8.26 14.74 6.04
C ASN A 166 9.28 13.73 6.62
N THR A 167 10.11 14.16 7.55
CA THR A 167 11.07 13.27 8.25
C THR A 167 10.33 12.20 9.06
N LEU A 168 9.27 12.57 9.77
CA LEU A 168 8.46 11.64 10.54
C LEU A 168 7.73 10.63 9.64
N GLU A 169 7.12 11.08 8.54
CA GLU A 169 6.43 10.21 7.57
C GLU A 169 7.40 9.21 6.91
N ASN A 170 8.56 9.68 6.48
CA ASN A 170 9.61 8.83 5.95
C ASN A 170 10.10 7.81 6.98
N SER A 171 10.29 8.23 8.23
CA SER A 171 10.71 7.34 9.33
C SER A 171 9.65 6.27 9.61
N LYS A 172 8.35 6.61 9.60
CA LYS A 172 7.25 5.64 9.71
C LYS A 172 7.31 4.60 8.59
N THR A 173 7.45 5.04 7.34
CA THR A 173 7.52 4.16 6.16
C THR A 173 8.73 3.22 6.25
N HIS A 174 9.90 3.74 6.63
CA HIS A 174 11.11 2.95 6.82
C HIS A 174 10.93 1.90 7.92
N LEU A 175 10.29 2.25 9.03
CA LEU A 175 10.08 1.33 10.14
C LEU A 175 9.08 0.22 9.79
N HIS A 176 7.98 0.52 9.09
CA HIS A 176 7.09 -0.52 8.55
C HIS A 176 7.83 -1.49 7.63
N THR A 177 8.68 -0.97 6.76
CA THR A 177 9.51 -1.79 5.87
C THR A 177 10.47 -2.67 6.67
N ALA A 178 11.14 -2.12 7.68
CA ALA A 178 12.07 -2.86 8.55
C ALA A 178 11.36 -3.96 9.36
N ILE A 179 10.16 -3.70 9.89
CA ILE A 179 9.35 -4.71 10.59
C ILE A 179 8.99 -5.86 9.64
N LYS A 180 8.53 -5.56 8.42
CA LYS A 180 8.23 -6.58 7.41
C LYS A 180 9.46 -7.41 7.07
N GLN A 181 10.61 -6.77 6.87
CA GLN A 181 11.88 -7.47 6.60
C GLN A 181 12.31 -8.34 7.77
N ALA A 182 12.16 -7.85 9.02
CA ALA A 182 12.45 -8.62 10.22
C ALA A 182 11.56 -9.87 10.33
N LYS A 183 10.23 -9.74 10.10
CA LYS A 183 9.30 -10.87 10.08
C LYS A 183 9.71 -11.91 9.03
N ASN A 184 10.03 -11.47 7.81
CA ASN A 184 10.50 -12.38 6.75
C ASN A 184 11.81 -13.09 7.14
N LYS A 185 12.75 -12.36 7.77
CA LYS A 185 14.03 -12.96 8.22
C LYS A 185 13.83 -13.98 9.34
N ILE A 186 12.91 -13.74 10.27
CA ILE A 186 12.54 -14.71 11.32
C ILE A 186 12.01 -15.98 10.69
N LEU A 187 11.10 -15.89 9.72
CA LEU A 187 10.55 -17.03 9.00
C LEU A 187 11.64 -17.80 8.23
N GLU A 188 12.52 -17.07 7.54
CA GLU A 188 13.67 -17.69 6.83
C GLU A 188 14.57 -18.48 7.79
N LEU A 189 14.91 -17.91 8.95
CA LEU A 189 15.70 -18.61 9.95
C LEU A 189 14.98 -19.85 10.50
N ALA A 190 13.65 -19.76 10.66
CA ALA A 190 12.82 -20.86 11.14
C ALA A 190 12.84 -22.07 10.20
N ILE A 191 12.60 -21.84 8.89
CA ILE A 191 12.53 -22.92 7.91
C ILE A 191 13.89 -23.56 7.56
N HIS A 192 14.99 -22.91 7.95
CA HIS A 192 16.35 -23.42 7.79
C HIS A 192 16.95 -23.99 9.07
N GLY A 193 16.15 -24.16 10.15
CA GLY A 193 16.60 -24.71 11.43
C GLY A 193 17.62 -23.86 12.19
N LYS A 194 17.58 -22.52 11.98
CA LYS A 194 18.51 -21.56 12.60
C LYS A 194 17.87 -20.69 13.67
N LEU A 195 16.56 -20.84 13.93
CA LEU A 195 15.82 -20.00 14.85
C LEU A 195 15.87 -20.47 16.31
N VAL A 196 15.93 -21.79 16.51
CA VAL A 196 16.00 -22.44 17.83
C VAL A 196 17.11 -23.49 17.84
N PRO A 197 17.68 -23.82 19.03
CA PRO A 197 18.65 -24.91 19.12
C PRO A 197 18.01 -26.26 18.84
N GLN A 198 18.79 -27.17 18.23
CA GLN A 198 18.43 -28.56 18.01
C GLN A 198 18.55 -29.37 19.34
N ASP A 199 17.63 -30.29 19.59
CA ASP A 199 17.73 -31.24 20.69
C ASP A 199 18.04 -32.64 20.14
N PRO A 200 19.17 -33.26 20.50
CA PRO A 200 19.53 -34.59 20.04
C PRO A 200 18.61 -35.71 20.56
N ASN A 201 17.74 -35.42 21.53
CA ASN A 201 16.77 -36.38 22.07
C ASN A 201 15.43 -36.36 21.33
N ASP A 202 15.17 -35.37 20.50
CA ASP A 202 13.94 -35.32 19.71
C ASP A 202 13.89 -36.51 18.72
N GLU A 203 12.71 -37.13 18.55
CA GLU A 203 12.48 -38.13 17.51
C GLU A 203 12.71 -37.53 16.12
N PRO A 204 13.55 -38.16 15.25
CA PRO A 204 13.73 -37.66 13.90
C PRO A 204 12.40 -37.52 13.13
N ALA A 205 12.22 -36.44 12.41
CA ALA A 205 10.98 -36.17 11.65
C ALA A 205 10.74 -37.29 10.60
N SER A 206 11.78 -37.88 10.04
CA SER A 206 11.70 -39.01 9.09
C SER A 206 11.09 -40.27 9.69
N GLU A 207 11.35 -40.56 10.98
CA GLU A 207 10.76 -41.69 11.67
C GLU A 207 9.29 -41.48 12.00
N LEU A 208 8.96 -40.29 12.48
CA LEU A 208 7.60 -39.88 12.71
C LEU A 208 6.74 -39.97 11.44
N LEU A 209 7.23 -39.41 10.33
CA LEU A 209 6.50 -39.42 9.05
C LEU A 209 6.32 -40.85 8.48
N LYS A 210 7.34 -41.70 8.53
CA LYS A 210 7.21 -43.08 8.11
C LYS A 210 6.16 -43.85 8.92
N ARG A 211 6.04 -43.58 10.21
CA ARG A 211 5.04 -44.19 11.09
C ARG A 211 3.62 -43.74 10.77
N ILE A 212 3.43 -42.44 10.49
CA ILE A 212 2.10 -41.84 10.29
C ILE A 212 1.63 -41.98 8.84
N ASN A 213 2.53 -41.78 7.88
CA ASN A 213 2.27 -41.90 6.45
C ASN A 213 3.36 -42.73 5.75
N PRO A 214 3.30 -44.09 5.76
CA PRO A 214 4.31 -44.95 5.16
C PRO A 214 4.51 -44.75 3.64
N LYS A 215 3.57 -44.06 2.98
CA LYS A 215 3.63 -43.74 1.56
C LYS A 215 4.25 -42.38 1.25
N ALA A 216 4.61 -41.62 2.28
CA ALA A 216 5.23 -40.31 2.08
C ALA A 216 6.63 -40.48 1.43
N GLU A 217 6.86 -39.78 0.34
CA GLU A 217 8.20 -39.66 -0.22
C GLU A 217 9.02 -38.75 0.70
N ILE A 218 10.02 -39.35 1.37
CA ILE A 218 10.94 -38.64 2.27
C ILE A 218 12.30 -38.60 1.58
N THR A 219 12.85 -37.43 1.43
CA THR A 219 14.20 -37.21 0.90
C THR A 219 15.05 -36.42 1.87
N CYS A 220 16.34 -36.68 1.87
CA CYS A 220 17.36 -35.89 2.54
C CYS A 220 18.17 -35.06 1.53
N ASP A 221 17.80 -35.11 0.24
CA ASP A 221 18.45 -34.35 -0.81
C ASP A 221 17.94 -32.91 -0.81
N THR A 222 18.83 -31.97 -0.55
CA THR A 222 18.56 -30.61 -0.18
C THR A 222 18.96 -29.59 -1.26
N ALA A 223 18.87 -29.95 -2.54
CA ALA A 223 19.33 -29.09 -3.65
C ALA A 223 18.83 -27.63 -3.57
N HIS A 224 17.65 -27.38 -2.96
CA HIS A 224 17.05 -26.04 -2.80
C HIS A 224 17.16 -25.46 -1.38
N TYR A 225 17.39 -26.30 -0.33
CA TYR A 225 17.41 -25.84 1.07
C TYR A 225 18.82 -25.74 1.66
N GLY A 226 19.84 -26.13 0.90
CA GLY A 226 21.19 -26.32 1.47
C GLY A 226 21.22 -27.46 2.50
N LYS A 227 22.18 -27.46 3.41
CA LYS A 227 22.31 -28.51 4.45
C LYS A 227 21.22 -28.29 5.52
N LEU A 228 20.22 -29.15 5.57
CA LEU A 228 19.25 -29.20 6.66
C LEU A 228 19.89 -29.78 7.95
N PRO A 229 19.31 -29.44 9.13
CA PRO A 229 19.68 -30.10 10.38
C PRO A 229 19.48 -31.64 10.31
N ASP A 230 20.32 -32.38 11.01
CA ASP A 230 20.43 -33.86 10.87
C ASP A 230 19.13 -34.64 11.18
N ARG A 231 18.20 -34.06 11.97
CA ARG A 231 16.93 -34.72 12.34
C ARG A 231 15.72 -34.23 11.56
N TRP A 232 15.95 -33.34 10.60
CA TRP A 232 14.94 -32.86 9.69
C TRP A 232 14.81 -33.74 8.46
N CYS A 233 13.66 -33.68 7.80
CA CYS A 233 13.50 -34.34 6.51
C CYS A 233 12.69 -33.46 5.56
N LEU A 234 12.84 -33.70 4.26
CA LEU A 234 12.04 -33.07 3.21
C LEU A 234 10.93 -34.00 2.77
N THR A 235 9.75 -33.44 2.55
CA THR A 235 8.64 -34.14 1.92
C THR A 235 7.80 -33.16 1.13
N LYS A 236 6.71 -33.59 0.49
CA LYS A 236 5.76 -32.73 -0.21
C LYS A 236 4.62 -32.32 0.72
N LEU A 237 4.06 -31.12 0.51
CA LEU A 237 2.88 -30.66 1.26
C LEU A 237 1.71 -31.63 1.17
N GLY A 238 1.54 -32.32 0.04
CA GLY A 238 0.51 -33.33 -0.14
C GLY A 238 0.66 -34.56 0.78
N ALA A 239 1.85 -34.81 1.33
CA ALA A 239 2.11 -35.94 2.22
C ALA A 239 1.76 -35.65 3.70
N ILE A 240 1.62 -34.39 4.09
CA ILE A 240 1.47 -33.97 5.48
C ILE A 240 0.07 -33.45 5.84
N GLY A 241 -0.88 -33.43 4.90
CA GLY A 241 -2.22 -32.98 5.16
C GLY A 241 -3.18 -33.27 4.00
N ARG A 242 -4.46 -33.15 4.28
CA ARG A 242 -5.50 -33.28 3.27
C ARG A 242 -5.77 -31.90 2.63
N TRP A 243 -5.43 -31.77 1.36
CA TRP A 243 -5.61 -30.55 0.59
C TRP A 243 -6.84 -30.62 -0.32
N GLN A 244 -7.67 -29.57 -0.26
CA GLN A 244 -8.84 -29.47 -1.16
C GLN A 244 -9.08 -28.03 -1.58
N SER A 245 -9.46 -27.84 -2.85
CA SER A 245 -9.93 -26.53 -3.34
C SER A 245 -11.37 -26.31 -2.90
N GLY A 246 -11.73 -25.08 -2.64
CA GLY A 246 -13.09 -24.67 -2.39
C GLY A 246 -13.96 -24.72 -3.65
N GLY A 247 -15.20 -24.26 -3.51
CA GLY A 247 -16.16 -24.19 -4.60
C GLY A 247 -17.06 -22.97 -4.49
N THR A 248 -17.59 -22.54 -5.65
CA THR A 248 -18.54 -21.44 -5.71
C THR A 248 -19.89 -21.98 -6.17
N PRO A 249 -20.93 -21.95 -5.31
CA PRO A 249 -22.28 -22.25 -5.72
C PRO A 249 -22.75 -21.29 -6.83
N SER A 250 -23.70 -21.73 -7.66
CA SER A 250 -24.22 -20.89 -8.74
C SER A 250 -24.81 -19.58 -8.23
N ARG A 251 -24.32 -18.45 -8.69
CA ARG A 251 -24.86 -17.11 -8.36
C ARG A 251 -26.26 -16.86 -8.96
N ALA A 252 -26.68 -17.67 -9.94
CA ALA A 252 -28.04 -17.60 -10.52
C ALA A 252 -29.12 -18.04 -9.54
N ASN A 253 -28.78 -18.85 -8.51
CA ASN A 253 -29.70 -19.23 -7.44
C ASN A 253 -29.37 -18.44 -6.17
N SER A 254 -30.16 -17.40 -5.88
CA SER A 254 -30.00 -16.55 -4.71
C SER A 254 -30.21 -17.29 -3.38
N GLU A 255 -31.01 -18.38 -3.37
CA GLU A 255 -31.28 -19.19 -2.17
C GLU A 255 -30.03 -19.91 -1.64
N TYR A 256 -29.05 -20.15 -2.52
CA TYR A 256 -27.76 -20.70 -2.09
C TYR A 256 -26.97 -19.77 -1.17
N TYR A 257 -27.26 -18.48 -1.18
CA TYR A 257 -26.58 -17.45 -0.41
C TYR A 257 -27.42 -16.95 0.79
N VAL A 258 -28.47 -17.70 1.14
CA VAL A 258 -29.30 -17.48 2.32
C VAL A 258 -29.17 -18.71 3.21
N GLY A 259 -28.23 -18.67 4.18
CA GLY A 259 -27.96 -19.80 5.09
C GLY A 259 -27.02 -19.43 6.22
N ASP A 260 -26.60 -20.45 7.00
CA ASP A 260 -25.78 -20.26 8.19
C ASP A 260 -24.34 -20.77 8.04
N ILE A 261 -24.00 -21.44 6.94
CA ILE A 261 -22.66 -22.00 6.73
C ILE A 261 -21.73 -20.89 6.27
N PRO A 262 -20.68 -20.53 7.06
CA PRO A 262 -19.69 -19.55 6.64
C PRO A 262 -19.02 -19.96 5.32
N TRP A 263 -18.92 -19.02 4.37
CA TRP A 263 -18.29 -19.24 3.08
C TRP A 263 -17.26 -18.17 2.77
N LEU A 264 -15.98 -18.53 2.95
CA LEU A 264 -14.85 -17.61 2.92
C LEU A 264 -14.43 -17.26 1.49
N LYS A 265 -14.09 -16.00 1.33
CA LYS A 265 -13.41 -15.43 0.16
C LYS A 265 -12.00 -14.99 0.54
N ILE A 266 -11.16 -14.68 -0.45
CA ILE A 266 -9.77 -14.21 -0.23
C ILE A 266 -9.73 -12.97 0.68
N ALA A 267 -10.73 -12.09 0.60
CA ALA A 267 -10.81 -10.90 1.45
C ALA A 267 -10.90 -11.23 2.95
N ASP A 268 -11.51 -12.36 3.31
CA ASP A 268 -11.69 -12.81 4.70
C ASP A 268 -10.37 -13.36 5.32
N LEU A 269 -9.37 -13.68 4.50
CA LEU A 269 -8.06 -14.11 4.97
C LEU A 269 -7.23 -12.89 5.35
N GLN A 270 -6.61 -12.89 6.55
CA GLN A 270 -5.87 -11.74 7.09
C GLN A 270 -4.47 -12.10 7.59
N ASP A 271 -3.86 -13.20 7.09
CA ASP A 271 -2.57 -13.72 7.53
C ASP A 271 -2.52 -14.05 9.03
N GLY A 272 -3.64 -14.56 9.54
CA GLY A 272 -3.85 -14.91 10.93
C GLY A 272 -5.09 -15.76 11.12
N TYR A 273 -5.68 -15.68 12.31
CA TYR A 273 -6.94 -16.37 12.62
C TYR A 273 -8.13 -15.68 11.92
N VAL A 274 -8.95 -16.47 11.21
CA VAL A 274 -10.18 -16.00 10.57
C VAL A 274 -11.26 -15.93 11.64
N LYS A 275 -11.61 -14.72 12.09
CA LYS A 275 -12.59 -14.48 13.15
C LYS A 275 -13.99 -14.22 12.63
N GLU A 276 -14.10 -13.75 11.39
CA GLU A 276 -15.35 -13.33 10.77
C GLU A 276 -15.41 -13.81 9.30
N CYS A 277 -16.60 -13.85 8.75
CA CYS A 277 -16.87 -14.27 7.39
C CYS A 277 -17.86 -13.28 6.75
N SER A 278 -17.55 -12.84 5.54
CA SER A 278 -18.36 -11.84 4.84
C SER A 278 -19.62 -12.39 4.18
N GLU A 279 -19.67 -13.69 3.87
CA GLU A 279 -20.82 -14.35 3.24
C GLU A 279 -21.10 -15.71 3.87
N LYS A 280 -22.36 -16.13 3.79
CA LYS A 280 -22.81 -17.45 4.22
C LYS A 280 -23.54 -18.14 3.09
N ILE A 281 -23.59 -19.48 3.11
CA ILE A 281 -24.31 -20.30 2.15
C ILE A 281 -25.22 -21.32 2.82
N SER A 282 -26.20 -21.83 2.06
CA SER A 282 -27.14 -22.84 2.55
C SER A 282 -26.57 -24.26 2.46
N ASN A 283 -27.17 -25.21 3.20
CA ASN A 283 -26.87 -26.63 3.05
C ASN A 283 -27.12 -27.13 1.60
N GLU A 284 -28.14 -26.61 0.96
CA GLU A 284 -28.45 -26.93 -0.42
C GLU A 284 -27.32 -26.50 -1.39
N ALA A 285 -26.70 -25.34 -1.11
CA ALA A 285 -25.53 -24.88 -1.86
C ALA A 285 -24.34 -25.84 -1.72
N ILE A 286 -24.11 -26.41 -0.53
CA ILE A 286 -23.08 -27.44 -0.31
C ILE A 286 -23.40 -28.72 -1.10
N CYS A 287 -24.66 -29.19 -1.08
CA CYS A 287 -25.06 -30.40 -1.79
C CYS A 287 -25.00 -30.27 -3.32
N ASN A 288 -25.27 -29.09 -3.85
CA ASN A 288 -25.37 -28.82 -5.27
C ASN A 288 -24.15 -28.12 -5.89
N SER A 289 -23.02 -28.08 -5.18
CA SER A 289 -21.79 -27.46 -5.66
C SER A 289 -20.53 -28.23 -5.25
N SER A 290 -19.36 -27.75 -5.69
CA SER A 290 -18.07 -28.27 -5.26
C SER A 290 -17.60 -27.71 -3.90
N ALA A 291 -18.37 -26.81 -3.27
CA ALA A 291 -18.05 -26.26 -1.96
C ALA A 291 -18.06 -27.36 -0.88
N LYS A 292 -17.11 -27.33 0.03
CA LYS A 292 -16.97 -28.32 1.11
C LYS A 292 -16.69 -27.60 2.42
N ILE A 293 -17.30 -28.10 3.51
CA ILE A 293 -17.04 -27.60 4.85
C ILE A 293 -15.70 -28.15 5.31
N ASN A 294 -14.81 -27.26 5.74
CA ASN A 294 -13.54 -27.56 6.36
C ASN A 294 -13.66 -27.38 7.86
N PRO A 295 -13.06 -28.25 8.68
CA PRO A 295 -13.12 -28.13 10.14
C PRO A 295 -12.35 -26.91 10.64
N GLU A 296 -12.65 -26.50 11.87
CA GLU A 296 -11.83 -25.57 12.64
C GLU A 296 -10.37 -26.04 12.71
N GLY A 297 -9.41 -25.12 12.76
CA GLY A 297 -7.97 -25.36 12.73
C GLY A 297 -7.41 -25.58 11.34
N SER A 298 -8.24 -25.71 10.29
CA SER A 298 -7.76 -25.81 8.91
C SER A 298 -7.05 -24.55 8.46
N ILE A 299 -6.05 -24.70 7.57
CA ILE A 299 -5.30 -23.59 6.98
C ILE A 299 -5.82 -23.32 5.57
N ALA A 300 -6.29 -22.11 5.33
CA ALA A 300 -6.73 -21.62 4.05
C ALA A 300 -5.62 -20.82 3.35
N LEU A 301 -5.34 -21.13 2.07
CA LEU A 301 -4.32 -20.52 1.22
C LEU A 301 -4.96 -19.98 -0.05
N ALA A 302 -4.81 -18.68 -0.32
CA ALA A 302 -5.29 -18.06 -1.55
C ALA A 302 -4.43 -18.47 -2.76
N MET A 303 -5.11 -18.92 -3.82
CA MET A 303 -4.50 -19.37 -5.09
C MET A 303 -4.57 -18.32 -6.20
N TYR A 304 -5.41 -17.28 -6.07
CA TYR A 304 -5.64 -16.23 -7.06
C TYR A 304 -5.56 -14.84 -6.44
N GLY A 305 -5.30 -13.82 -7.22
CA GLY A 305 -5.30 -12.41 -6.82
C GLY A 305 -4.24 -12.08 -5.78
N SER A 306 -4.49 -12.45 -4.52
CA SER A 306 -3.51 -12.31 -3.42
C SER A 306 -2.86 -13.65 -3.11
N ILE A 307 -2.10 -14.21 -4.04
CA ILE A 307 -1.47 -15.53 -3.90
C ILE A 307 -0.66 -15.61 -2.63
N GLY A 308 -0.83 -16.71 -1.89
CA GLY A 308 -0.12 -16.96 -0.65
C GLY A 308 -0.71 -16.23 0.57
N LYS A 309 -1.83 -15.50 0.45
CA LYS A 309 -2.55 -14.96 1.61
C LYS A 309 -3.17 -16.11 2.40
N LEU A 310 -3.06 -16.08 3.72
CA LEU A 310 -3.36 -17.20 4.59
C LEU A 310 -4.46 -16.89 5.61
N GLY A 311 -5.11 -17.95 6.11
CA GLY A 311 -6.00 -17.88 7.26
C GLY A 311 -6.05 -19.22 8.01
N ILE A 312 -6.10 -19.18 9.35
CA ILE A 312 -6.40 -20.34 10.20
C ILE A 312 -7.89 -20.22 10.60
N LEU A 313 -8.68 -21.22 10.26
CA LEU A 313 -10.11 -21.24 10.57
C LEU A 313 -10.33 -21.38 12.07
N THR A 314 -11.13 -20.50 12.66
CA THR A 314 -11.57 -20.60 14.07
C THR A 314 -12.97 -21.17 14.23
N PHE A 315 -13.60 -21.53 13.11
CA PHE A 315 -14.91 -22.20 13.02
C PHE A 315 -14.97 -23.04 11.74
N PRO A 316 -15.85 -24.03 11.65
CA PRO A 316 -16.07 -24.76 10.41
C PRO A 316 -16.57 -23.85 9.30
N ALA A 317 -15.94 -23.89 8.13
CA ALA A 317 -16.29 -23.02 7.02
C ALA A 317 -16.08 -23.68 5.65
N ALA A 318 -16.92 -23.32 4.68
CA ALA A 318 -16.65 -23.55 3.27
C ALA A 318 -15.82 -22.41 2.68
N THR A 319 -15.22 -22.62 1.52
CA THR A 319 -14.42 -21.60 0.83
C THR A 319 -14.77 -21.54 -0.65
N ASN A 320 -14.51 -20.40 -1.30
CA ASN A 320 -14.63 -20.29 -2.74
C ASN A 320 -13.50 -21.05 -3.47
N GLN A 321 -13.61 -21.21 -4.79
CA GLN A 321 -12.62 -21.92 -5.62
C GLN A 321 -11.23 -21.27 -5.66
N ALA A 322 -11.10 -20.02 -5.23
CA ALA A 322 -9.83 -19.30 -5.20
C ALA A 322 -8.99 -19.63 -3.97
N ILE A 323 -9.49 -20.48 -3.06
CA ILE A 323 -8.82 -20.88 -1.83
C ILE A 323 -8.60 -22.39 -1.82
N CYS A 324 -7.37 -22.81 -1.53
CA CYS A 324 -7.02 -24.18 -1.19
C CYS A 324 -6.90 -24.34 0.31
N VAL A 325 -7.52 -25.37 0.86
CA VAL A 325 -7.54 -25.59 2.32
C VAL A 325 -6.79 -26.88 2.65
N CYS A 326 -5.92 -26.80 3.67
CA CYS A 326 -5.29 -27.95 4.29
C CYS A 326 -6.00 -28.28 5.61
N SER A 327 -6.35 -29.55 5.78
CA SER A 327 -6.92 -30.10 7.00
C SER A 327 -6.29 -31.47 7.33
N SER A 328 -6.55 -32.00 8.50
CA SER A 328 -6.09 -33.33 8.93
C SER A 328 -4.57 -33.48 8.83
N PHE A 329 -3.84 -32.68 9.60
CA PHE A 329 -2.39 -32.63 9.63
C PHE A 329 -1.77 -33.96 10.09
N MET A 330 -0.70 -34.38 9.43
CA MET A 330 0.03 -35.64 9.70
C MET A 330 1.51 -35.34 9.97
N GLY A 331 1.92 -35.45 11.24
CA GLY A 331 3.31 -35.22 11.66
C GLY A 331 3.81 -33.78 11.57
N VAL A 332 2.89 -32.85 11.37
CA VAL A 332 3.19 -31.41 11.32
C VAL A 332 2.24 -30.65 12.23
N ASP A 333 2.78 -29.70 12.98
CA ASP A 333 2.00 -28.74 13.73
C ASP A 333 1.33 -27.74 12.77
N ALA A 334 0.03 -27.42 12.98
CA ALA A 334 -0.72 -26.54 12.09
C ALA A 334 -0.12 -25.13 12.01
N LYS A 335 0.35 -24.60 13.15
CA LYS A 335 0.98 -23.28 13.17
C LYS A 335 2.37 -23.26 12.51
N TYR A 336 3.14 -24.34 12.67
CA TYR A 336 4.39 -24.50 11.93
C TYR A 336 4.13 -24.48 10.42
N LEU A 337 3.15 -25.26 9.96
CA LEU A 337 2.75 -25.26 8.55
C LEU A 337 2.28 -23.87 8.09
N PHE A 338 1.51 -23.17 8.91
CA PHE A 338 1.06 -21.80 8.61
C PHE A 338 2.25 -20.85 8.42
N PHE A 339 3.23 -20.85 9.32
CA PHE A 339 4.43 -20.02 9.18
C PHE A 339 5.33 -20.44 8.02
N PHE A 340 5.42 -21.75 7.76
CA PHE A 340 6.10 -22.25 6.57
C PHE A 340 5.44 -21.71 5.31
N LEU A 341 4.13 -21.85 5.13
CA LEU A 341 3.41 -21.33 3.97
C LEU A 341 3.56 -19.81 3.83
N MET A 342 3.59 -19.09 4.94
CA MET A 342 3.83 -17.64 4.95
C MET A 342 5.23 -17.30 4.41
N SER A 343 6.24 -18.05 4.76
CA SER A 343 7.62 -17.89 4.25
C SER A 343 7.75 -18.19 2.75
N GLN A 344 6.87 -19.03 2.20
CA GLN A 344 6.91 -19.47 0.79
C GLN A 344 6.08 -18.58 -0.15
N ARG A 345 5.50 -17.49 0.35
CA ARG A 345 4.62 -16.61 -0.44
C ARG A 345 5.26 -16.12 -1.74
N ASP A 346 6.47 -15.61 -1.66
CA ASP A 346 7.18 -15.07 -2.84
C ASP A 346 7.47 -16.17 -3.86
N GLU A 347 7.79 -17.38 -3.39
CA GLU A 347 8.00 -18.54 -4.27
C GLU A 347 6.70 -18.99 -4.95
N PHE A 348 5.57 -18.97 -4.25
CA PHE A 348 4.27 -19.24 -4.88
C PHE A 348 3.90 -18.18 -5.92
N VAL A 349 4.19 -16.90 -5.67
CA VAL A 349 3.99 -15.82 -6.63
C VAL A 349 4.87 -16.03 -7.87
N LEU A 350 6.12 -16.43 -7.71
CA LEU A 350 7.03 -16.73 -8.82
C LEU A 350 6.54 -17.93 -9.65
N LYS A 351 6.05 -19.00 -9.00
CA LYS A 351 5.48 -20.19 -9.68
C LYS A 351 4.18 -19.94 -10.41
N ALA A 352 3.48 -18.86 -10.08
CA ALA A 352 2.22 -18.49 -10.72
C ALA A 352 2.34 -17.97 -12.17
N GLY A 353 3.56 -17.67 -12.64
CA GLY A 353 3.82 -17.10 -13.96
C GLY A 353 3.37 -15.64 -14.09
N GLY A 354 4.20 -14.80 -14.68
CA GLY A 354 3.98 -13.33 -14.80
C GLY A 354 2.94 -12.97 -15.87
N GLY A 355 1.66 -13.18 -15.63
CA GLY A 355 0.56 -12.77 -16.52
C GLY A 355 -0.44 -11.87 -15.80
N VAL A 356 -1.33 -11.22 -16.54
CA VAL A 356 -2.39 -10.33 -16.02
C VAL A 356 -3.34 -11.02 -15.02
N GLN A 357 -3.37 -12.36 -14.99
CA GLN A 357 -4.09 -13.19 -14.01
C GLN A 357 -3.17 -14.30 -13.51
N ALA A 358 -2.20 -13.95 -12.66
CA ALA A 358 -1.35 -14.94 -12.01
C ALA A 358 -2.19 -15.83 -11.07
N ASN A 359 -2.03 -17.16 -11.19
CA ASN A 359 -2.68 -18.14 -10.33
C ASN A 359 -1.78 -19.34 -10.08
N ILE A 360 -1.98 -20.03 -8.94
CA ILE A 360 -1.38 -21.33 -8.66
C ILE A 360 -2.45 -22.41 -8.56
N SER A 361 -2.15 -23.61 -9.04
CA SER A 361 -3.05 -24.76 -8.90
C SER A 361 -2.83 -25.46 -7.57
N LYS A 362 -3.84 -26.24 -7.13
CA LYS A 362 -3.68 -27.15 -5.99
C LYS A 362 -2.51 -28.12 -6.23
N GLU A 363 -2.28 -28.54 -7.47
CA GLU A 363 -1.21 -29.44 -7.83
C GLU A 363 0.19 -28.83 -7.56
N ILE A 364 0.38 -27.54 -7.86
CA ILE A 364 1.60 -26.81 -7.52
C ILE A 364 1.80 -26.81 -6.00
N ILE A 365 0.73 -26.56 -5.22
CA ILE A 365 0.78 -26.51 -3.76
C ILE A 365 1.16 -27.89 -3.20
N ILE A 366 0.44 -28.95 -3.56
CA ILE A 366 0.69 -30.28 -2.97
C ILE A 366 2.05 -30.88 -3.34
N ASN A 367 2.63 -30.48 -4.47
CA ASN A 367 3.97 -30.89 -4.89
C ASN A 367 5.09 -29.99 -4.35
N HIS A 368 4.75 -28.89 -3.68
CA HIS A 368 5.74 -28.02 -3.07
C HIS A 368 6.44 -28.74 -1.91
N GLN A 369 7.77 -28.64 -1.84
CA GLN A 369 8.58 -29.28 -0.79
C GLN A 369 8.49 -28.49 0.51
N ILE A 370 8.47 -29.22 1.61
CA ILE A 370 8.52 -28.67 2.97
C ILE A 370 9.59 -29.38 3.78
N ALA A 371 10.41 -28.61 4.49
CA ALA A 371 11.33 -29.11 5.49
C ALA A 371 10.60 -29.31 6.83
N ILE A 372 10.61 -30.53 7.34
CA ILE A 372 9.91 -30.90 8.57
C ILE A 372 10.93 -31.14 9.68
N PRO A 373 10.91 -30.35 10.77
CA PRO A 373 11.62 -30.61 12.01
C PRO A 373 10.97 -31.71 12.83
N PRO A 374 11.68 -32.29 13.85
CA PRO A 374 11.05 -33.04 14.92
C PRO A 374 9.85 -32.29 15.52
N LEU A 375 8.79 -33.01 15.90
CA LEU A 375 7.57 -32.38 16.39
C LEU A 375 7.78 -31.45 17.61
N PRO A 376 8.60 -31.81 18.61
CA PRO A 376 8.90 -30.87 19.71
C PRO A 376 9.64 -29.63 19.24
N GLU A 377 10.50 -29.71 18.22
CA GLU A 377 11.19 -28.59 17.64
C GLU A 377 10.22 -27.66 16.88
N GLN A 378 9.25 -28.23 16.15
CA GLN A 378 8.18 -27.40 15.51
C GLN A 378 7.49 -26.50 16.54
N LEU A 379 7.14 -27.02 17.71
CA LEU A 379 6.49 -26.27 18.80
C LEU A 379 7.43 -25.19 19.36
N ARG A 380 8.73 -25.47 19.52
CA ARG A 380 9.72 -24.46 19.94
C ARG A 380 9.84 -23.32 18.90
N ILE A 381 9.88 -23.69 17.62
CA ILE A 381 9.91 -22.73 16.50
C ILE A 381 8.66 -21.83 16.53
N VAL A 382 7.48 -22.43 16.60
CA VAL A 382 6.19 -21.72 16.67
C VAL A 382 6.17 -20.74 17.83
N SER A 383 6.50 -21.19 19.04
CA SER A 383 6.56 -20.33 20.23
C SER A 383 7.54 -19.17 20.07
N LYS A 384 8.70 -19.42 19.45
CA LYS A 384 9.70 -18.37 19.22
C LYS A 384 9.22 -17.34 18.19
N ILE A 385 8.58 -17.77 17.09
CA ILE A 385 8.00 -16.87 16.08
C ILE A 385 6.91 -16.03 16.70
N ASP A 386 5.94 -16.64 17.43
CA ASP A 386 4.85 -15.93 18.08
C ASP A 386 5.38 -14.83 19.00
N ASN A 387 6.38 -15.14 19.85
CA ASN A 387 6.98 -14.15 20.74
C ASN A 387 7.66 -13.01 19.97
N LEU A 388 8.42 -13.30 18.93
CA LEU A 388 9.11 -12.28 18.13
C LEU A 388 8.12 -11.43 17.32
N PHE A 389 7.09 -12.04 16.74
CA PHE A 389 6.04 -11.32 16.01
C PHE A 389 5.22 -10.43 16.93
N SER A 390 4.90 -10.90 18.16
CA SER A 390 4.23 -10.05 19.16
C SER A 390 5.06 -8.81 19.47
N LEU A 391 6.35 -8.95 19.75
CA LEU A 391 7.24 -7.81 20.02
C LEU A 391 7.31 -6.83 18.83
N LEU A 392 7.34 -7.34 17.60
CA LEU A 392 7.34 -6.48 16.40
C LEU A 392 5.98 -5.80 16.19
N ASN A 393 4.88 -6.48 16.50
CA ASN A 393 3.54 -5.92 16.41
C ASN A 393 3.28 -4.85 17.49
N ASP A 394 3.89 -4.94 18.66
CA ASP A 394 3.77 -3.95 19.73
C ASP A 394 4.45 -2.61 19.37
N ILE A 395 5.37 -2.63 18.40
CA ILE A 395 5.99 -1.41 17.84
C ILE A 395 5.04 -0.68 16.88
N GLU A 396 4.22 -1.40 16.10
CA GLU A 396 3.32 -0.80 15.08
C GLU A 396 2.30 0.22 15.63
N PRO A 397 1.59 0.00 16.75
CA PRO A 397 0.63 0.96 17.30
C PRO A 397 1.29 2.27 17.76
N SER A 398 2.53 2.18 18.24
CA SER A 398 3.31 3.37 18.65
C SER A 398 3.60 4.32 17.49
N LEU A 399 3.39 3.88 16.24
CA LEU A 399 3.58 4.68 15.02
C LEU A 399 2.27 5.31 14.52
N GLN A 400 1.11 4.87 15.02
CA GLN A 400 -0.20 5.38 14.63
C GLN A 400 -0.72 6.47 15.58
N ALA A 401 -0.08 6.60 16.75
CA ALA A 401 -0.34 7.65 17.73
C ALA A 401 0.51 8.89 17.42
#